data_4654ab7c5949698cf6e2dd987a3251fc
#
_entry.id   4654ab7c5949698cf6e2dd987a3251fc
#
_cell.length_a   1.000
_cell.length_b   1.000
_cell.length_c   1.000
_cell.angle_alpha   90.00
_cell.angle_beta   90.00
_cell.angle_gamma   90.00
#
_symmetry.space_group_name_H-M   'P 1'
#
loop_
_entity.id
_entity.type
_entity.pdbx_description
1 polymer ?
#
loop_
_entity_poly.entity_id
_entity_poly.type
_entity_poly.pdbx_seq_one_letter_code
_entity_poly.pdbx_strand_id
1 'polypeptide(L)'
;GRRVVDWPENEFGWAEPKGTDGVLLLRGVEPQLRWRTFCEQVLEVAGVLGCRWVLSLGSLLSDVPHTRPTPVFGTSDDPAFRDRLALAPSSYEGPTGILGALHGACGSVDIPTASLWAAVPSYAPASPSPKAAAALATRSAELIGSPVDTSTLALGSVSYEHQLDELIAEDDATSEYVRLLERQHDAEVASGSGLDGSDADRLLDEVERFLREQ
;
A
#
# COMPACT_ATOMS: atom_id res chain seq x y z
N GLY A 1 -24.84 -16.46 30.13
CA GLY A 1 -23.67 -16.50 29.25
C GLY A 1 -22.57 -15.64 29.83
N ARG A 2 -21.31 -16.09 29.71
CA ARG A 2 -20.15 -15.33 30.17
C ARG A 2 -19.90 -14.22 29.13
N ARG A 3 -19.75 -12.97 29.58
CA ARG A 3 -19.39 -11.84 28.71
C ARG A 3 -17.92 -12.02 28.30
N VAL A 4 -17.67 -12.13 27.03
CA VAL A 4 -16.31 -12.16 26.44
C VAL A 4 -16.02 -10.79 25.85
N VAL A 5 -14.82 -10.25 26.10
CA VAL A 5 -14.32 -9.02 25.45
C VAL A 5 -13.44 -9.47 24.32
N ASP A 6 -13.79 -9.08 23.12
CA ASP A 6 -12.98 -9.27 21.92
C ASP A 6 -12.07 -8.04 21.76
N TRP A 7 -10.77 -8.25 21.87
CA TRP A 7 -9.77 -7.18 21.73
C TRP A 7 -9.21 -7.18 20.32
N PRO A 8 -9.05 -6.01 19.69
CA PRO A 8 -8.33 -5.94 18.43
C PRO A 8 -6.89 -6.43 18.64
N GLU A 9 -6.46 -7.32 17.77
CA GLU A 9 -5.16 -7.98 17.90
C GLU A 9 -4.20 -7.50 16.80
N ASN A 10 -2.93 -7.39 17.15
CA ASN A 10 -1.82 -7.28 16.21
C ASN A 10 -1.03 -8.59 16.28
N GLU A 11 -0.82 -9.23 15.14
CA GLU A 11 -0.19 -10.54 15.07
C GLU A 11 0.98 -10.56 14.09
N PHE A 12 1.98 -11.37 14.42
CA PHE A 12 3.08 -11.66 13.53
C PHE A 12 2.89 -13.03 12.87
N GLY A 13 3.06 -13.06 11.54
CA GLY A 13 3.16 -14.27 10.75
C GLY A 13 4.58 -14.45 10.22
N TRP A 14 5.02 -15.68 10.05
CA TRP A 14 6.32 -16.02 9.49
C TRP A 14 6.15 -16.86 8.24
N ALA A 15 6.93 -16.55 7.20
CA ALA A 15 7.02 -17.33 5.98
C ALA A 15 8.49 -17.48 5.55
N GLU A 16 8.84 -18.63 5.00
CA GLU A 16 10.16 -18.93 4.43
C GLU A 16 10.04 -19.24 2.93
N PRO A 17 9.97 -18.20 2.08
CA PRO A 17 9.92 -18.40 0.63
C PRO A 17 11.22 -19.05 0.15
N LYS A 18 11.13 -19.98 -0.83
CA LYS A 18 12.30 -20.68 -1.36
C LYS A 18 13.27 -19.71 -2.04
N GLY A 19 14.54 -19.79 -1.63
CA GLY A 19 15.63 -19.01 -2.24
C GLY A 19 15.75 -17.58 -1.76
N THR A 20 15.01 -17.21 -0.72
CA THR A 20 15.09 -15.90 -0.05
C THR A 20 15.25 -16.08 1.45
N ASP A 21 15.55 -14.97 2.12
CA ASP A 21 15.44 -14.90 3.58
C ASP A 21 13.96 -14.97 3.99
N GLY A 22 13.70 -15.29 5.24
CA GLY A 22 12.34 -15.33 5.77
C GLY A 22 11.64 -13.97 5.70
N VAL A 23 10.32 -14.00 5.66
CA VAL A 23 9.45 -12.82 5.67
C VAL A 23 8.64 -12.81 6.95
N LEU A 24 8.77 -11.76 7.74
CA LEU A 24 7.94 -11.50 8.91
C LEU A 24 6.81 -10.55 8.49
N LEU A 25 5.58 -10.99 8.70
CA LEU A 25 4.37 -10.20 8.41
C LEU A 25 3.79 -9.68 9.72
N LEU A 26 3.58 -8.39 9.83
CA LEU A 26 2.78 -7.78 10.89
C LEU A 26 1.42 -7.39 10.33
N ARG A 27 0.36 -7.93 10.92
CA ARG A 27 -1.03 -7.64 10.57
C ARG A 27 -1.81 -7.25 11.82
N GLY A 28 -2.65 -6.24 11.71
CA GLY A 28 -3.51 -5.84 12.82
C GLY A 28 -4.19 -4.51 12.60
N VAL A 29 -4.60 -3.89 13.68
CA VAL A 29 -5.27 -2.59 13.69
C VAL A 29 -4.29 -1.49 14.10
N GLU A 30 -4.51 -0.31 13.58
CA GLU A 30 -3.74 0.86 13.99
C GLU A 30 -3.96 1.17 15.47
N PRO A 31 -2.89 1.21 16.30
CA PRO A 31 -3.01 1.55 17.69
C PRO A 31 -3.34 3.04 17.82
N GLN A 32 -4.38 3.37 18.59
CA GLN A 32 -4.80 4.75 18.85
C GLN A 32 -3.94 5.46 19.90
N LEU A 33 -3.25 4.68 20.75
CA LEU A 33 -2.44 5.19 21.87
C LEU A 33 -1.16 4.37 22.01
N ARG A 34 -0.18 4.92 22.75
CA ARG A 34 1.08 4.25 23.13
C ARG A 34 1.92 3.82 21.92
N TRP A 35 2.00 4.65 20.91
CA TRP A 35 2.76 4.36 19.68
C TRP A 35 4.22 4.02 19.96
N ARG A 36 4.85 4.69 20.92
CA ARG A 36 6.22 4.35 21.30
C ARG A 36 6.35 2.89 21.75
N THR A 37 5.48 2.45 22.67
CA THR A 37 5.49 1.05 23.16
C THR A 37 5.22 0.07 22.02
N PHE A 38 4.29 0.40 21.12
CA PHE A 38 4.02 -0.42 19.95
C PHE A 38 5.25 -0.55 19.05
N CYS A 39 5.90 0.56 18.70
CA CYS A 39 7.11 0.56 17.88
C CYS A 39 8.26 -0.20 18.57
N GLU A 40 8.46 -0.02 19.88
CA GLU A 40 9.47 -0.75 20.66
C GLU A 40 9.23 -2.27 20.60
N GLN A 41 7.99 -2.74 20.73
CA GLN A 41 7.64 -4.16 20.62
C GLN A 41 7.88 -4.71 19.21
N VAL A 42 7.52 -3.95 18.17
CA VAL A 42 7.79 -4.33 16.78
C VAL A 42 9.29 -4.45 16.53
N LEU A 43 10.08 -3.48 16.99
CA LEU A 43 11.54 -3.49 16.85
C LEU A 43 12.20 -4.62 17.63
N GLU A 44 11.69 -4.94 18.82
CA GLU A 44 12.19 -6.09 19.61
C GLU A 44 12.02 -7.39 18.82
N VAL A 45 10.84 -7.66 18.26
CA VAL A 45 10.58 -8.84 17.43
C VAL A 45 11.45 -8.84 16.17
N ALA A 46 11.52 -7.70 15.48
CA ALA A 46 12.35 -7.55 14.29
C ALA A 46 13.84 -7.80 14.59
N GLY A 47 14.34 -7.32 15.72
CA GLY A 47 15.71 -7.51 16.16
C GLY A 47 16.02 -8.98 16.51
N VAL A 48 15.13 -9.65 17.24
CA VAL A 48 15.29 -11.08 17.59
C VAL A 48 15.33 -11.96 16.35
N LEU A 49 14.53 -11.65 15.33
CA LEU A 49 14.46 -12.38 14.07
C LEU A 49 15.47 -11.91 13.01
N GLY A 50 16.26 -10.87 13.32
CA GLY A 50 17.27 -10.36 12.40
C GLY A 50 16.70 -9.71 11.15
N CYS A 51 15.56 -9.04 11.25
CA CYS A 51 14.97 -8.32 10.13
C CYS A 51 15.93 -7.24 9.62
N ARG A 52 16.19 -7.23 8.32
CA ARG A 52 17.17 -6.34 7.70
C ARG A 52 16.57 -5.05 7.18
N TRP A 53 15.28 -5.00 6.97
CA TRP A 53 14.52 -3.85 6.50
C TRP A 53 13.02 -4.05 6.72
N VAL A 54 12.27 -2.99 6.67
CA VAL A 54 10.81 -2.98 6.86
C VAL A 54 10.12 -2.40 5.63
N LEU A 55 9.07 -3.09 5.15
CA LEU A 55 8.21 -2.65 4.08
C LEU A 55 6.80 -2.45 4.61
N SER A 56 6.29 -1.23 4.55
CA SER A 56 4.88 -0.96 4.82
C SER A 56 4.06 -1.01 3.53
N LEU A 57 2.85 -1.54 3.64
CA LEU A 57 1.90 -1.65 2.53
C LEU A 57 0.65 -0.86 2.86
N GLY A 58 0.19 -0.06 1.91
CA GLY A 58 -1.01 0.73 2.06
C GLY A 58 -1.74 0.93 0.74
N SER A 59 -2.92 1.52 0.83
CA SER A 59 -3.66 2.01 -0.34
C SER A 59 -4.14 3.42 -0.06
N LEU A 60 -4.35 4.18 -1.14
CA LEU A 60 -4.90 5.53 -1.07
C LEU A 60 -5.98 5.70 -2.12
N LEU A 61 -6.96 6.51 -1.80
CA LEU A 61 -7.99 6.91 -2.74
C LEU A 61 -7.38 7.86 -3.76
N SER A 62 -7.60 7.57 -5.03
CA SER A 62 -7.08 8.36 -6.14
C SER A 62 -8.03 8.35 -7.33
N ASP A 63 -7.81 9.27 -8.25
CA ASP A 63 -8.59 9.41 -9.48
C ASP A 63 -8.08 8.40 -10.53
N VAL A 64 -8.27 7.11 -10.23
CA VAL A 64 -7.89 6.00 -11.11
C VAL A 64 -9.09 5.15 -11.48
N PRO A 65 -9.19 4.66 -12.73
CA PRO A 65 -10.28 3.79 -13.13
C PRO A 65 -10.05 2.36 -12.64
N HIS A 66 -11.10 1.72 -12.11
CA HIS A 66 -11.04 0.32 -11.67
C HIS A 66 -10.81 -0.67 -12.80
N THR A 67 -11.11 -0.28 -14.05
CA THR A 67 -10.98 -1.11 -15.26
C THR A 67 -9.54 -1.17 -15.83
N ARG A 68 -8.60 -0.41 -15.27
CA ARG A 68 -7.18 -0.39 -15.70
C ARG A 68 -6.28 -0.98 -14.61
N PRO A 69 -5.03 -1.36 -14.93
CA PRO A 69 -4.09 -1.85 -13.92
C PRO A 69 -3.97 -0.89 -12.75
N THR A 70 -3.91 -1.43 -11.53
CA THR A 70 -3.74 -0.61 -10.32
C THR A 70 -2.31 -0.07 -10.25
N PRO A 71 -2.10 1.25 -10.23
CA PRO A 71 -0.78 1.82 -10.01
C PRO A 71 -0.27 1.50 -8.61
N VAL A 72 1.01 1.12 -8.52
CA VAL A 72 1.72 0.94 -7.25
C VAL A 72 2.99 1.78 -7.30
N PHE A 73 3.15 2.67 -6.33
CA PHE A 73 4.34 3.47 -6.16
C PHE A 73 5.00 3.17 -4.83
N GLY A 74 6.31 3.34 -4.80
CA GLY A 74 7.11 3.05 -3.63
C GLY A 74 7.99 4.22 -3.25
N THR A 75 8.13 4.47 -1.95
CA THR A 75 8.97 5.52 -1.38
C THR A 75 9.90 4.99 -0.32
N SER A 76 11.03 5.67 -0.11
CA SER A 76 11.94 5.44 1.01
C SER A 76 12.71 6.71 1.33
N ASP A 77 13.01 6.94 2.60
CA ASP A 77 13.87 8.04 3.05
C ASP A 77 15.36 7.70 2.96
N ASP A 78 15.72 6.41 2.89
CA ASP A 78 17.10 5.95 2.74
C ASP A 78 17.55 6.03 1.27
N PRO A 79 18.56 6.88 0.92
CA PRO A 79 18.99 7.05 -0.47
C PRO A 79 19.55 5.77 -1.10
N ALA A 80 20.36 5.01 -0.36
CA ALA A 80 20.96 3.78 -0.89
C ALA A 80 19.90 2.69 -1.09
N PHE A 81 18.87 2.69 -0.25
CA PHE A 81 17.74 1.78 -0.35
C PHE A 81 16.83 2.15 -1.54
N ARG A 82 16.60 3.46 -1.76
CA ARG A 82 15.89 3.97 -2.94
C ARG A 82 16.54 3.53 -4.24
N ASP A 83 17.85 3.79 -4.37
CA ASP A 83 18.60 3.46 -5.57
C ASP A 83 18.57 1.96 -5.86
N ARG A 84 18.71 1.13 -4.82
CA ARG A 84 18.68 -0.33 -4.95
C ARG A 84 17.33 -0.87 -5.38
N LEU A 85 16.23 -0.28 -4.91
CA LEU A 85 14.87 -0.77 -5.13
C LEU A 85 14.08 0.03 -6.16
N ALA A 86 14.70 1.03 -6.80
CA ALA A 86 14.07 1.94 -7.74
C ALA A 86 12.80 2.60 -7.14
N LEU A 87 12.95 3.21 -5.96
CA LEU A 87 11.90 3.91 -5.24
C LEU A 87 12.08 5.42 -5.34
N ALA A 88 10.99 6.17 -5.18
CA ALA A 88 11.03 7.62 -5.08
C ALA A 88 11.44 8.11 -3.66
N PRO A 89 11.92 9.34 -3.49
CA PRO A 89 12.00 9.97 -2.18
C PRO A 89 10.59 10.13 -1.60
N SER A 90 10.45 10.05 -0.28
CA SER A 90 9.20 10.46 0.36
C SER A 90 9.13 11.99 0.35
N SER A 91 8.09 12.55 -0.25
CA SER A 91 7.79 14.00 -0.21
C SER A 91 6.68 14.32 0.79
N TYR A 92 6.21 13.33 1.54
CA TYR A 92 5.10 13.49 2.46
C TYR A 92 5.45 14.40 3.63
N GLU A 93 4.76 15.55 3.70
CA GLU A 93 4.82 16.53 4.79
C GLU A 93 3.43 16.67 5.42
N GLY A 94 3.01 15.69 6.19
CA GLY A 94 1.68 15.66 6.80
C GLY A 94 1.67 15.15 8.23
N PRO A 95 0.48 14.99 8.86
CA PRO A 95 0.34 14.41 10.19
C PRO A 95 0.96 13.01 10.24
N THR A 96 1.79 12.76 11.25
CA THR A 96 2.44 11.46 11.43
C THR A 96 1.44 10.43 11.93
N GLY A 97 1.18 9.36 11.14
CA GLY A 97 0.49 8.16 11.57
C GLY A 97 1.43 7.13 12.18
N ILE A 98 0.89 5.96 12.56
CA ILE A 98 1.69 4.88 13.17
C ILE A 98 2.81 4.38 12.24
N LEU A 99 2.59 4.39 10.91
CA LEU A 99 3.62 3.98 9.95
C LEU A 99 4.81 4.93 9.96
N GLY A 100 4.57 6.25 9.97
CA GLY A 100 5.64 7.24 10.08
C GLY A 100 6.39 7.13 11.41
N ALA A 101 5.68 6.90 12.53
CA ALA A 101 6.30 6.67 13.83
C ALA A 101 7.15 5.39 13.83
N LEU A 102 6.68 4.31 13.21
CA LEU A 102 7.43 3.05 13.08
C LEU A 102 8.67 3.23 12.20
N HIS A 103 8.55 3.90 11.06
CA HIS A 103 9.69 4.20 10.18
C HIS A 103 10.75 5.04 10.89
N GLY A 104 10.34 6.08 11.64
CA GLY A 104 11.27 6.86 12.47
C GLY A 104 11.95 6.01 13.55
N ALA A 105 11.21 5.10 14.18
CA ALA A 105 11.77 4.17 15.16
C ALA A 105 12.78 3.19 14.52
N CYS A 106 12.47 2.65 13.34
CA CYS A 106 13.39 1.80 12.55
C CYS A 106 14.69 2.56 12.21
N GLY A 107 14.56 3.80 11.72
CA GLY A 107 15.72 4.64 11.42
C GLY A 107 16.62 4.93 12.62
N SER A 108 16.06 5.00 13.84
CA SER A 108 16.85 5.19 15.07
C SER A 108 17.73 3.99 15.46
N VAL A 109 17.53 2.84 14.83
CA VAL A 109 18.29 1.58 15.00
C VAL A 109 18.89 1.09 13.69
N ASP A 110 19.05 1.98 12.70
CA ASP A 110 19.65 1.71 11.39
C ASP A 110 18.96 0.58 10.59
N ILE A 111 17.65 0.39 10.76
CA ILE A 111 16.84 -0.51 9.92
C ILE A 111 16.22 0.31 8.77
N PRO A 112 16.63 0.09 7.51
CA PRO A 112 16.05 0.78 6.36
C PRO A 112 14.55 0.48 6.22
N THR A 113 13.79 1.48 5.75
CA THR A 113 12.34 1.34 5.55
C THR A 113 11.93 1.75 4.15
N ALA A 114 10.87 1.13 3.65
CA ALA A 114 10.18 1.54 2.44
C ALA A 114 8.67 1.44 2.62
N SER A 115 7.94 2.17 1.81
CA SER A 115 6.48 2.08 1.70
C SER A 115 6.08 1.75 0.28
N LEU A 116 5.08 0.87 0.10
CA LEU A 116 4.36 0.69 -1.15
C LEU A 116 2.91 1.11 -0.97
N TRP A 117 2.42 1.87 -1.93
CA TRP A 117 1.05 2.38 -1.95
C TRP A 117 0.38 2.00 -3.25
N ALA A 118 -0.82 1.40 -3.16
CA ALA A 118 -1.66 1.14 -4.31
C ALA A 118 -2.74 2.22 -4.44
N ALA A 119 -2.87 2.81 -5.63
CA ALA A 119 -3.96 3.72 -5.91
C ALA A 119 -5.27 2.94 -6.08
N VAL A 120 -6.31 3.33 -5.37
CA VAL A 120 -7.65 2.74 -5.46
C VAL A 120 -8.69 3.81 -5.82
N PRO A 121 -9.76 3.46 -6.55
CA PRO A 121 -10.74 4.43 -7.03
C PRO A 121 -11.38 5.26 -5.90
N SER A 122 -11.32 6.59 -6.02
CA SER A 122 -11.92 7.53 -5.06
C SER A 122 -13.45 7.45 -5.03
N TYR A 123 -14.07 7.01 -6.11
CA TYR A 123 -15.53 6.82 -6.22
C TYR A 123 -16.05 5.51 -5.57
N ALA A 124 -15.16 4.64 -5.07
CA ALA A 124 -15.53 3.38 -4.41
C ALA A 124 -14.76 3.16 -3.09
N PRO A 125 -14.76 4.12 -2.15
CA PRO A 125 -13.87 4.14 -0.99
C PRO A 125 -14.13 2.99 0.01
N ALA A 126 -15.35 2.47 0.04
CA ALA A 126 -15.75 1.42 0.98
C ALA A 126 -15.56 -0.01 0.43
N SER A 127 -15.12 -0.16 -0.81
CA SER A 127 -14.98 -1.46 -1.47
C SER A 127 -13.57 -2.00 -1.32
N PRO A 128 -13.35 -3.12 -0.59
CA PRO A 128 -12.06 -3.78 -0.57
C PRO A 128 -11.60 -4.14 -1.98
N SER A 129 -10.37 -3.80 -2.36
CA SER A 129 -9.85 -4.03 -3.71
C SER A 129 -8.86 -5.22 -3.75
N PRO A 130 -9.31 -6.42 -4.18
CA PRO A 130 -8.41 -7.55 -4.43
C PRO A 130 -7.38 -7.23 -5.52
N LYS A 131 -7.72 -6.35 -6.45
CA LYS A 131 -6.85 -5.88 -7.52
C LYS A 131 -5.66 -5.09 -6.96
N ALA A 132 -5.90 -4.16 -6.03
CA ALA A 132 -4.85 -3.43 -5.34
C ALA A 132 -3.98 -4.36 -4.47
N ALA A 133 -4.61 -5.31 -3.77
CA ALA A 133 -3.88 -6.31 -3.00
C ALA A 133 -2.97 -7.19 -3.88
N ALA A 134 -3.44 -7.60 -5.07
CA ALA A 134 -2.65 -8.37 -6.03
C ALA A 134 -1.45 -7.55 -6.54
N ALA A 135 -1.66 -6.27 -6.87
CA ALA A 135 -0.61 -5.38 -7.33
C ALA A 135 0.47 -5.15 -6.25
N LEU A 136 0.06 -4.88 -5.00
CA LEU A 136 0.97 -4.75 -3.86
C LEU A 136 1.74 -6.05 -3.58
N ALA A 137 1.07 -7.20 -3.60
CA ALA A 137 1.72 -8.49 -3.38
C ALA A 137 2.76 -8.78 -4.47
N THR A 138 2.44 -8.53 -5.73
CA THR A 138 3.36 -8.69 -6.86
C THR A 138 4.58 -7.78 -6.70
N ARG A 139 4.37 -6.49 -6.44
CA ARG A 139 5.47 -5.53 -6.27
C ARG A 139 6.33 -5.86 -5.05
N SER A 140 5.73 -6.28 -3.94
CA SER A 140 6.46 -6.74 -2.76
C SER A 140 7.33 -7.95 -3.05
N ALA A 141 6.78 -8.92 -3.79
CA ALA A 141 7.50 -10.14 -4.20
C ALA A 141 8.72 -9.82 -5.07
N GLU A 142 8.62 -8.85 -5.98
CA GLU A 142 9.76 -8.36 -6.77
C GLU A 142 10.86 -7.75 -5.89
N LEU A 143 10.49 -6.92 -4.90
CA LEU A 143 11.44 -6.30 -3.98
C LEU A 143 12.13 -7.32 -3.06
N ILE A 144 11.40 -8.35 -2.66
CA ILE A 144 11.91 -9.45 -1.82
C ILE A 144 12.73 -10.45 -2.65
N GLY A 145 12.49 -10.51 -3.96
CA GLY A 145 13.12 -11.48 -4.87
C GLY A 145 12.49 -12.88 -4.77
N SER A 146 11.20 -12.95 -4.43
CA SER A 146 10.48 -14.23 -4.27
C SER A 146 9.16 -14.20 -5.02
N PRO A 147 8.83 -15.24 -5.80
CA PRO A 147 7.55 -15.31 -6.47
C PRO A 147 6.41 -15.44 -5.46
N VAL A 148 5.26 -14.83 -5.80
CA VAL A 148 4.02 -14.92 -5.04
C VAL A 148 2.91 -15.47 -5.93
N ASP A 149 2.06 -16.33 -5.38
CA ASP A 149 0.84 -16.77 -6.05
C ASP A 149 -0.30 -15.79 -5.74
N THR A 150 -0.71 -15.03 -6.75
CA THR A 150 -1.82 -14.08 -6.68
C THR A 150 -3.10 -14.59 -7.33
N SER A 151 -3.21 -15.88 -7.67
CA SER A 151 -4.34 -16.45 -8.41
C SER A 151 -5.69 -16.19 -7.75
N THR A 152 -5.77 -16.34 -6.43
CA THR A 152 -7.01 -16.06 -5.67
C THR A 152 -7.38 -14.57 -5.74
N LEU A 153 -6.39 -13.67 -5.64
CA LEU A 153 -6.61 -12.23 -5.76
C LEU A 153 -7.02 -11.85 -7.19
N ALA A 154 -6.45 -12.50 -8.20
CA ALA A 154 -6.82 -12.28 -9.59
C ALA A 154 -8.30 -12.67 -9.85
N LEU A 155 -8.75 -13.79 -9.32
CA LEU A 155 -10.17 -14.18 -9.38
C LEU A 155 -11.08 -13.18 -8.64
N GLY A 156 -10.66 -12.74 -7.46
CA GLY A 156 -11.35 -11.69 -6.70
C GLY A 156 -11.42 -10.37 -7.46
N SER A 157 -10.37 -10.02 -8.22
CA SER A 157 -10.31 -8.80 -9.01
C SER A 157 -11.38 -8.75 -10.11
N VAL A 158 -11.62 -9.87 -10.79
CA VAL A 158 -12.69 -9.96 -11.80
C VAL A 158 -14.07 -9.70 -11.17
N SER A 159 -14.34 -10.30 -10.01
CA SER A 159 -15.60 -10.09 -9.30
C SER A 159 -15.73 -8.65 -8.79
N TYR A 160 -14.64 -8.05 -8.32
CA TYR A 160 -14.59 -6.66 -7.88
C TYR A 160 -14.88 -5.68 -9.03
N GLU A 161 -14.25 -5.87 -10.19
CA GLU A 161 -14.50 -5.04 -11.37
C GLU A 161 -15.97 -5.10 -11.80
N HIS A 162 -16.54 -6.30 -11.88
CA HIS A 162 -17.94 -6.48 -12.25
C HIS A 162 -18.91 -5.82 -11.25
N GLN A 163 -18.65 -5.93 -9.93
CA GLN A 163 -19.46 -5.28 -8.90
C GLN A 163 -19.40 -3.76 -9.01
N LEU A 164 -18.24 -3.19 -9.34
CA LEU A 164 -18.10 -1.75 -9.55
C LEU A 164 -18.78 -1.32 -10.85
N ASP A 165 -18.67 -2.08 -11.95
CA ASP A 165 -19.38 -1.80 -13.19
C ASP A 165 -20.89 -1.71 -12.97
N GLU A 166 -21.47 -2.67 -12.21
CA GLU A 166 -22.90 -2.65 -11.87
C GLU A 166 -23.28 -1.43 -11.03
N LEU A 167 -22.50 -1.12 -9.99
CA LEU A 167 -22.74 0.02 -9.11
C LEU A 167 -22.67 1.36 -9.86
N ILE A 168 -21.68 1.51 -10.74
CA ILE A 168 -21.45 2.73 -11.51
C ILE A 168 -22.51 2.91 -12.60
N ALA A 169 -23.03 1.83 -13.17
CA ALA A 169 -24.08 1.88 -14.18
C ALA A 169 -25.40 2.49 -13.65
N GLU A 170 -25.59 2.53 -12.34
CA GLU A 170 -26.77 3.15 -11.70
C GLU A 170 -26.68 4.70 -11.63
N ASP A 171 -25.47 5.29 -11.87
CA ASP A 171 -25.24 6.74 -11.84
C ASP A 171 -24.51 7.23 -13.10
N ASP A 172 -25.22 7.93 -13.95
CA ASP A 172 -24.71 8.47 -15.22
C ASP A 172 -23.49 9.40 -15.02
N ALA A 173 -23.47 10.20 -13.96
CA ALA A 173 -22.38 11.14 -13.68
C ALA A 173 -21.10 10.39 -13.31
N THR A 174 -21.18 9.37 -12.46
CA THR A 174 -20.05 8.51 -12.10
C THR A 174 -19.58 7.70 -13.31
N SER A 175 -20.50 7.21 -14.14
CA SER A 175 -20.17 6.51 -15.39
C SER A 175 -19.35 7.40 -16.35
N GLU A 176 -19.73 8.67 -16.50
CA GLU A 176 -19.01 9.62 -17.36
C GLU A 176 -17.63 9.95 -16.78
N TYR A 177 -17.54 10.10 -15.46
CA TYR A 177 -16.29 10.33 -14.76
C TYR A 177 -15.31 9.17 -14.94
N VAL A 178 -15.75 7.94 -14.78
CA VAL A 178 -14.89 6.75 -14.99
C VAL A 178 -14.38 6.70 -16.43
N ARG A 179 -15.24 6.98 -17.44
CA ARG A 179 -14.80 7.05 -18.83
C ARG A 179 -13.77 8.16 -19.08
N LEU A 180 -13.85 9.28 -18.35
CA LEU A 180 -12.83 10.32 -18.41
C LEU A 180 -11.49 9.80 -17.87
N LEU A 181 -11.49 9.16 -16.70
CA LEU A 181 -10.29 8.57 -16.09
C LEU A 181 -9.65 7.50 -16.99
N GLU A 182 -10.47 6.66 -17.63
CA GLU A 182 -9.97 5.67 -18.60
C GLU A 182 -9.23 6.32 -19.78
N ARG A 183 -9.82 7.38 -20.36
CA ARG A 183 -9.17 8.12 -21.47
C ARG A 183 -7.86 8.78 -21.04
N GLN A 184 -7.82 9.33 -19.83
CA GLN A 184 -6.59 9.92 -19.29
C GLN A 184 -5.50 8.88 -19.11
N HIS A 185 -5.82 7.76 -18.46
CA HIS A 185 -4.90 6.65 -18.28
C HIS A 185 -4.36 6.12 -19.61
N ASP A 186 -5.25 5.87 -20.57
CA ASP A 186 -4.88 5.34 -21.89
C ASP A 186 -3.99 6.33 -22.67
N ALA A 187 -4.21 7.64 -22.53
CA ALA A 187 -3.37 8.67 -23.12
C ALA A 187 -1.97 8.75 -22.47
N GLU A 188 -1.87 8.62 -21.17
CA GLU A 188 -0.61 8.56 -20.42
C GLU A 188 0.22 7.35 -20.84
N VAL A 189 -0.39 6.18 -20.92
CA VAL A 189 0.27 4.95 -21.41
C VAL A 189 0.74 5.12 -22.85
N ALA A 190 -0.08 5.71 -23.72
CA ALA A 190 0.28 5.92 -25.13
C ALA A 190 1.43 6.94 -25.34
N SER A 191 1.55 7.92 -24.45
CA SER A 191 2.63 8.94 -24.51
C SER A 191 3.96 8.42 -23.96
N GLY A 192 4.01 7.20 -23.44
CA GLY A 192 5.20 6.63 -22.79
C GLY A 192 5.54 7.28 -21.44
N SER A 193 4.67 8.16 -20.95
CA SER A 193 4.76 8.77 -19.62
C SER A 193 4.25 7.80 -18.56
N GLY A 194 4.53 6.50 -18.71
CA GLY A 194 4.16 5.50 -17.72
C GLY A 194 4.88 5.78 -16.41
N LEU A 195 4.14 6.16 -15.38
CA LEU A 195 4.52 6.32 -13.96
C LEU A 195 5.98 6.78 -13.75
N ASP A 196 6.31 7.92 -14.33
CA ASP A 196 7.54 8.63 -14.02
C ASP A 196 7.40 9.30 -12.64
N GLY A 197 8.50 9.65 -11.97
CA GLY A 197 8.48 10.22 -10.61
C GLY A 197 7.49 11.38 -10.40
N SER A 198 7.07 12.07 -11.49
CA SER A 198 6.04 13.12 -11.45
C SER A 198 4.63 12.62 -11.12
N ASP A 199 4.29 11.38 -11.44
CA ASP A 199 2.99 10.80 -11.08
C ASP A 199 2.99 10.31 -9.62
N ALA A 200 4.15 9.83 -9.14
CA ALA A 200 4.33 9.57 -7.71
C ALA A 200 4.18 10.86 -6.89
N ASP A 201 4.72 11.98 -7.36
CA ASP A 201 4.58 13.28 -6.69
C ASP A 201 3.13 13.77 -6.71
N ARG A 202 2.40 13.63 -7.82
CA ARG A 202 0.96 13.96 -7.88
C ARG A 202 0.11 13.10 -6.93
N LEU A 203 0.37 11.80 -6.89
CA LEU A 203 -0.34 10.88 -6.00
C LEU A 203 0.02 11.15 -4.52
N LEU A 204 1.26 11.52 -4.24
CA LEU A 204 1.68 11.97 -2.91
C LEU A 204 1.00 13.28 -2.52
N ASP A 205 0.87 14.24 -3.44
CA ASP A 205 0.11 15.49 -3.22
C ASP A 205 -1.38 15.21 -2.96
N GLU A 206 -1.98 14.20 -3.58
CA GLU A 206 -3.35 13.74 -3.29
C GLU A 206 -3.46 13.12 -1.89
N VAL A 207 -2.47 12.32 -1.47
CA VAL A 207 -2.39 11.81 -0.08
C VAL A 207 -2.31 12.95 0.91
N GLU A 208 -1.44 13.93 0.66
CA GLU A 208 -1.30 15.10 1.52
C GLU A 208 -2.61 15.88 1.63
N ARG A 209 -3.31 16.07 0.52
CA ARG A 209 -4.61 16.76 0.51
C ARG A 209 -5.65 15.98 1.31
N PHE A 210 -5.77 14.67 1.10
CA PHE A 210 -6.71 13.81 1.82
C PHE A 210 -6.44 13.80 3.34
N LEU A 211 -5.18 13.72 3.75
CA LEU A 211 -4.81 13.70 5.17
C LEU A 211 -4.95 15.06 5.84
N ARG A 212 -4.93 16.18 5.10
CA ARG A 212 -5.22 17.53 5.64
C ARG A 212 -6.70 17.80 5.86
N GLU A 213 -7.58 17.06 5.18
CA GLU A 213 -9.04 17.22 5.26
C GLU A 213 -9.70 16.33 6.32
N GLN A 214 -8.92 15.48 7.02
CA GLN A 214 -9.36 14.66 8.15
C GLN A 214 -8.94 15.27 9.49
#